data_a0a93e0ad075cda1a2562eb8ce7ab8e7
#
_entry.id   a0a93e0ad075cda1a2562eb8ce7ab8e7
#
_cell.length_a   1.000
_cell.length_b   1.000
_cell.length_c   1.000
_cell.angle_alpha   90.00
_cell.angle_beta   90.00
_cell.angle_gamma   90.00
#
_symmetry.space_group_name_H-M   'P 1'
#
loop_
_entity.id
_entity.type
_entity.pdbx_description
1 polymer ?
#
loop_
_entity_poly.entity_id
_entity_poly.type
_entity_poly.pdbx_seq_one_letter_code
_entity_poly.pdbx_strand_id
1 'polypeptide(L)'
;MSFEELRVIIVVYSSALIPLIYLLYSYKKLPPWVPLIYITAFIACALGWEVWFTYGLVDGDAVDLRRSAVLSSWIPLHLNWFLNSLADAGTVTLGGFWLMWRMCSKDNQIFSSWSWKAFGVFYIWCICQNIFVELFLYHDQLADGKLLSWAPLAPLGSYLNPELFSFNGGSVMLQTQIPWIILPAVIYAAVIKYSNSQLIKST
;
A
#
# COMPACT_ATOMS: atom_id res chain seq x y z
N MET A 1 -25.30 -2.72 -6.60
CA MET A 1 -24.07 -2.50 -5.82
C MET A 1 -24.29 -3.12 -4.44
N SER A 2 -23.48 -4.06 -4.06
CA SER A 2 -23.50 -4.72 -2.76
C SER A 2 -22.86 -3.83 -1.67
N PHE A 3 -22.99 -4.25 -0.41
CA PHE A 3 -22.30 -3.55 0.70
C PHE A 3 -20.77 -3.71 0.58
N GLU A 4 -20.30 -4.87 0.16
CA GLU A 4 -18.89 -5.20 -0.05
C GLU A 4 -18.31 -4.31 -1.15
N GLU A 5 -18.98 -4.18 -2.29
CA GLU A 5 -18.55 -3.30 -3.38
C GLU A 5 -18.46 -1.83 -2.93
N LEU A 6 -19.46 -1.36 -2.18
CA LEU A 6 -19.45 0.01 -1.62
C LEU A 6 -18.29 0.19 -0.64
N ARG A 7 -18.01 -0.80 0.21
CA ARG A 7 -16.86 -0.79 1.13
C ARG A 7 -15.54 -0.64 0.37
N VAL A 8 -15.33 -1.42 -0.68
CA VAL A 8 -14.13 -1.33 -1.51
C VAL A 8 -13.98 0.07 -2.12
N ILE A 9 -15.04 0.60 -2.72
CA ILE A 9 -15.02 1.95 -3.32
C ILE A 9 -14.62 3.00 -2.27
N ILE A 10 -15.28 3.00 -1.11
CA ILE A 10 -15.00 3.97 -0.04
C ILE A 10 -13.55 3.84 0.43
N VAL A 11 -13.07 2.61 0.65
CA VAL A 11 -11.70 2.40 1.15
C VAL A 11 -10.66 2.83 0.11
N VAL A 12 -10.82 2.44 -1.15
CA VAL A 12 -9.86 2.81 -2.21
C VAL A 12 -9.77 4.32 -2.37
N TYR A 13 -10.90 5.02 -2.48
CA TYR A 13 -10.88 6.47 -2.62
C TYR A 13 -10.38 7.18 -1.36
N SER A 14 -10.85 6.78 -0.19
CA SER A 14 -10.46 7.45 1.06
C SER A 14 -8.99 7.23 1.41
N SER A 15 -8.48 6.01 1.25
CA SER A 15 -7.07 5.70 1.52
C SER A 15 -6.10 6.44 0.59
N ALA A 16 -6.51 6.71 -0.64
CA ALA A 16 -5.73 7.48 -1.61
C ALA A 16 -5.86 8.99 -1.37
N LEU A 17 -7.08 9.51 -1.27
CA LEU A 17 -7.34 10.94 -1.32
C LEU A 17 -7.16 11.66 0.02
N ILE A 18 -7.49 11.04 1.14
CA ILE A 18 -7.35 11.71 2.45
C ILE A 18 -5.89 12.08 2.75
N PRO A 19 -4.90 11.16 2.62
CA PRO A 19 -3.50 11.53 2.82
C PRO A 19 -2.99 12.57 1.82
N LEU A 20 -3.41 12.47 0.56
CA LEU A 20 -3.03 13.44 -0.48
C LEU A 20 -3.56 14.83 -0.15
N ILE A 21 -4.85 14.96 0.19
CA ILE A 21 -5.47 16.23 0.56
C ILE A 21 -4.77 16.81 1.80
N TYR A 22 -4.52 15.98 2.82
CA TYR A 22 -3.79 16.41 4.01
C TYR A 22 -2.37 16.89 3.68
N LEU A 23 -1.65 16.17 2.83
CA LEU A 23 -0.31 16.55 2.37
C LEU A 23 -0.34 17.92 1.67
N LEU A 24 -1.26 18.11 0.73
CA LEU A 24 -1.40 19.37 0.00
C LEU A 24 -1.78 20.54 0.92
N TYR A 25 -2.73 20.33 1.84
CA TYR A 25 -3.14 21.35 2.81
C TYR A 25 -2.03 21.73 3.78
N SER A 26 -1.27 20.73 4.23
CA SER A 26 -0.23 20.90 5.25
C SER A 26 1.18 21.13 4.68
N TYR A 27 1.34 21.20 3.36
CA TYR A 27 2.62 21.18 2.65
C TYR A 27 3.67 22.14 3.25
N LYS A 28 3.27 23.38 3.55
CA LYS A 28 4.17 24.42 4.12
C LYS A 28 4.54 24.18 5.60
N LYS A 29 3.82 23.31 6.30
CA LYS A 29 4.02 23.01 7.73
C LYS A 29 4.77 21.70 7.96
N LEU A 30 4.85 20.86 6.93
CA LEU A 30 5.51 19.57 7.00
C LEU A 30 7.02 19.70 6.76
N PRO A 31 7.83 18.84 7.40
CA PRO A 31 9.25 18.76 7.06
C PRO A 31 9.44 18.50 5.55
N PRO A 32 10.44 19.11 4.88
CA PRO A 32 10.62 18.99 3.42
C PRO A 32 10.82 17.56 2.92
N TRP A 33 11.30 16.65 3.76
CA TRP A 33 11.46 15.26 3.41
C TRP A 33 10.11 14.50 3.26
N VAL A 34 9.03 14.96 3.91
CA VAL A 34 7.73 14.27 3.88
C VAL A 34 7.13 14.23 2.46
N PRO A 35 6.95 15.37 1.76
CA PRO A 35 6.46 15.34 0.38
C PRO A 35 7.42 14.60 -0.58
N LEU A 36 8.73 14.68 -0.33
CA LEU A 36 9.71 13.96 -1.14
C LEU A 36 9.53 12.43 -1.00
N ILE A 37 9.39 11.94 0.22
CA ILE A 37 9.14 10.51 0.48
C ILE A 37 7.79 10.07 -0.12
N TYR A 38 6.75 10.90 0.01
CA TYR A 38 5.45 10.60 -0.61
C TYR A 38 5.56 10.40 -2.12
N ILE A 39 6.21 11.33 -2.83
CA ILE A 39 6.41 11.25 -4.28
C ILE A 39 7.27 10.04 -4.65
N THR A 40 8.36 9.81 -3.90
CA THR A 40 9.25 8.65 -4.14
C THR A 40 8.53 7.33 -3.91
N ALA A 41 7.76 7.22 -2.84
CA ALA A 41 6.94 6.04 -2.54
C ALA A 41 5.88 5.83 -3.63
N PHE A 42 5.17 6.88 -4.04
CA PHE A 42 4.20 6.81 -5.13
C PHE A 42 4.83 6.28 -6.43
N ILE A 43 5.97 6.82 -6.85
CA ILE A 43 6.66 6.37 -8.06
C ILE A 43 7.13 4.92 -7.93
N ALA A 44 7.69 4.56 -6.77
CA ALA A 44 8.17 3.21 -6.52
C ALA A 44 7.02 2.18 -6.53
N CYS A 45 5.87 2.51 -5.94
CA CYS A 45 4.69 1.66 -5.98
C CYS A 45 4.10 1.58 -7.39
N ALA A 46 3.90 2.73 -8.03
CA ALA A 46 3.27 2.84 -9.34
C ALA A 46 4.03 2.11 -10.45
N LEU A 47 5.37 2.18 -10.44
CA LEU A 47 6.23 1.51 -11.42
C LEU A 47 6.72 0.12 -10.97
N GLY A 48 6.54 -0.20 -9.70
CA GLY A 48 6.88 -1.49 -9.10
C GLY A 48 5.73 -2.48 -9.16
N TRP A 49 5.25 -2.89 -7.98
CA TRP A 49 4.24 -3.96 -7.86
C TRP A 49 2.86 -3.59 -8.38
N GLU A 50 2.45 -2.30 -8.36
CA GLU A 50 1.14 -1.89 -8.85
C GLU A 50 0.96 -2.11 -10.37
N VAL A 51 2.05 -2.02 -11.14
CA VAL A 51 2.02 -2.41 -12.57
C VAL A 51 1.69 -3.90 -12.70
N TRP A 52 2.35 -4.74 -11.92
CA TRP A 52 2.11 -6.18 -11.93
C TRP A 52 0.72 -6.53 -11.44
N PHE A 53 0.30 -5.93 -10.34
CA PHE A 53 -0.99 -6.21 -9.74
C PHE A 53 -2.14 -5.78 -10.63
N THR A 54 -2.07 -4.63 -11.25
CA THR A 54 -3.15 -4.09 -12.07
C THR A 54 -3.17 -4.65 -13.49
N TYR A 55 -1.99 -4.82 -14.10
CA TYR A 55 -1.91 -5.21 -15.52
C TYR A 55 -1.50 -6.68 -15.72
N GLY A 56 -1.12 -7.38 -14.65
CA GLY A 56 -0.82 -8.80 -14.71
C GLY A 56 -2.06 -9.65 -15.01
N LEU A 57 -1.83 -10.78 -15.69
CA LEU A 57 -2.89 -11.73 -16.03
C LEU A 57 -2.92 -12.88 -15.01
N VAL A 58 -4.11 -13.37 -14.70
CA VAL A 58 -4.33 -14.62 -13.97
C VAL A 58 -5.22 -15.52 -14.80
N ASP A 59 -4.73 -16.69 -15.16
CA ASP A 59 -5.43 -17.63 -16.05
C ASP A 59 -5.84 -16.99 -17.40
N GLY A 60 -5.05 -16.02 -17.87
CA GLY A 60 -5.32 -15.24 -19.08
C GLY A 60 -6.26 -14.04 -18.89
N ASP A 61 -6.86 -13.88 -17.72
CA ASP A 61 -7.78 -12.78 -17.43
C ASP A 61 -7.06 -11.53 -16.90
N ALA A 62 -7.43 -10.37 -17.42
CA ALA A 62 -7.07 -9.08 -16.85
C ALA A 62 -7.86 -8.80 -15.56
N VAL A 63 -7.39 -7.86 -14.73
CA VAL A 63 -8.00 -7.57 -13.42
C VAL A 63 -9.46 -7.13 -13.51
N ASP A 64 -9.86 -6.41 -14.55
CA ASP A 64 -11.24 -5.96 -14.75
C ASP A 64 -12.21 -7.10 -15.11
N LEU A 65 -11.71 -8.23 -15.63
CA LEU A 65 -12.49 -9.45 -15.83
C LEU A 65 -12.58 -10.31 -14.55
N ARG A 66 -11.70 -10.07 -13.60
CA ARG A 66 -11.66 -10.80 -12.31
C ARG A 66 -12.43 -10.08 -11.21
N ARG A 67 -12.74 -8.80 -11.40
CA ARG A 67 -13.54 -7.99 -10.49
C ARG A 67 -15.00 -7.89 -10.95
N SER A 68 -15.89 -7.55 -10.02
CA SER A 68 -17.27 -7.28 -10.37
C SER A 68 -17.38 -6.12 -11.40
N ALA A 69 -18.37 -6.21 -12.29
CA ALA A 69 -18.61 -5.16 -13.30
C ALA A 69 -18.91 -3.79 -12.66
N VAL A 70 -19.54 -3.79 -11.49
CA VAL A 70 -19.82 -2.56 -10.74
C VAL A 70 -18.52 -1.91 -10.30
N LEU A 71 -17.60 -2.65 -9.69
CA LEU A 71 -16.30 -2.12 -9.28
C LEU A 71 -15.47 -1.63 -10.47
N SER A 72 -15.48 -2.37 -11.58
CA SER A 72 -14.78 -1.95 -12.81
C SER A 72 -15.33 -0.66 -13.39
N SER A 73 -16.62 -0.35 -13.20
CA SER A 73 -17.22 0.92 -13.62
C SER A 73 -16.87 2.09 -12.70
N TRP A 74 -16.80 1.86 -11.38
CA TRP A 74 -16.47 2.90 -10.40
C TRP A 74 -14.97 3.15 -10.23
N ILE A 75 -14.18 2.11 -10.42
CA ILE A 75 -12.72 2.14 -10.31
C ILE A 75 -12.13 1.49 -11.58
N PRO A 76 -12.16 2.20 -12.74
CA PRO A 76 -11.57 1.68 -13.97
C PRO A 76 -10.10 1.29 -13.78
N LEU A 77 -9.61 0.39 -14.63
CA LEU A 77 -8.28 -0.22 -14.55
C LEU A 77 -7.15 0.78 -14.23
N HIS A 78 -7.02 1.83 -15.03
CA HIS A 78 -5.95 2.82 -14.84
C HIS A 78 -6.15 3.67 -13.58
N LEU A 79 -7.40 3.96 -13.22
CA LEU A 79 -7.71 4.67 -11.99
C LEU A 79 -7.40 3.81 -10.77
N ASN A 80 -7.66 2.50 -10.84
CA ASN A 80 -7.29 1.55 -9.80
C ASN A 80 -5.77 1.58 -9.52
N TRP A 81 -4.96 1.45 -10.58
CA TRP A 81 -3.50 1.56 -10.47
C TRP A 81 -3.05 2.86 -9.81
N PHE A 82 -3.63 3.98 -10.23
CA PHE A 82 -3.28 5.29 -9.70
C PHE A 82 -3.69 5.46 -8.23
N LEU A 83 -4.93 5.09 -7.87
CA LEU A 83 -5.43 5.21 -6.50
C LEU A 83 -4.70 4.28 -5.53
N ASN A 84 -4.40 3.04 -5.93
CA ASN A 84 -3.64 2.13 -5.09
C ASN A 84 -2.22 2.64 -4.83
N SER A 85 -1.55 3.15 -5.86
CA SER A 85 -0.23 3.77 -5.71
C SER A 85 -0.25 4.98 -4.77
N LEU A 86 -1.31 5.80 -4.83
CA LEU A 86 -1.52 6.90 -3.88
C LEU A 86 -1.79 6.40 -2.46
N ALA A 87 -2.57 5.32 -2.30
CA ALA A 87 -2.88 4.73 -1.01
C ALA A 87 -1.61 4.16 -0.34
N ASP A 88 -0.75 3.50 -1.10
CA ASP A 88 0.52 2.97 -0.62
C ASP A 88 1.47 4.09 -0.17
N ALA A 89 1.58 5.14 -0.96
CA ALA A 89 2.39 6.30 -0.59
C ALA A 89 1.79 7.07 0.60
N GLY A 90 0.47 7.21 0.64
CA GLY A 90 -0.26 7.97 1.65
C GLY A 90 -0.56 7.17 2.91
N THR A 91 -1.58 6.33 2.83
CA THR A 91 -2.09 5.60 4.00
C THR A 91 -1.04 4.62 4.55
N VAL A 92 -0.39 3.85 3.68
CA VAL A 92 0.58 2.85 4.16
C VAL A 92 1.86 3.53 4.61
N THR A 93 2.50 4.33 3.77
CA THR A 93 3.82 4.92 4.10
C THR A 93 3.69 6.08 5.09
N LEU A 94 2.99 7.17 4.75
CA LEU A 94 2.89 8.32 5.65
C LEU A 94 2.03 8.04 6.88
N GLY A 95 0.95 7.28 6.73
CA GLY A 95 0.13 6.82 7.87
C GLY A 95 0.95 5.97 8.85
N GLY A 96 1.80 5.08 8.32
CA GLY A 96 2.74 4.30 9.12
C GLY A 96 3.75 5.16 9.86
N PHE A 97 4.32 6.19 9.22
CA PHE A 97 5.23 7.15 9.87
C PHE A 97 4.53 7.98 10.94
N TRP A 98 3.30 8.39 10.69
CA TRP A 98 2.51 9.06 11.72
C TRP A 98 2.27 8.14 12.93
N LEU A 99 1.97 6.87 12.68
CA LEU A 99 1.80 5.87 13.73
C LEU A 99 3.09 5.63 14.51
N MET A 100 4.25 5.48 13.83
CA MET A 100 5.58 5.41 14.46
C MET A 100 5.79 6.59 15.40
N TRP A 101 5.62 7.80 14.89
CA TRP A 101 5.79 9.02 15.65
C TRP A 101 4.87 9.08 16.87
N ARG A 102 3.60 8.71 16.67
CA ARG A 102 2.60 8.72 17.73
C ARG A 102 2.93 7.73 18.85
N MET A 103 3.38 6.52 18.51
CA MET A 103 3.72 5.45 19.44
C MET A 103 5.11 5.60 20.07
N CYS A 104 5.99 6.39 19.46
CA CYS A 104 7.30 6.75 20.02
C CYS A 104 7.28 8.13 20.72
N SER A 105 6.20 8.44 21.43
CA SER A 105 6.07 9.64 22.28
C SER A 105 6.22 10.96 21.53
N LYS A 106 5.92 10.97 20.20
CA LYS A 106 6.06 12.11 19.30
C LYS A 106 7.51 12.62 19.18
N ASP A 107 8.48 11.73 19.38
CA ASP A 107 9.88 12.03 19.21
C ASP A 107 10.27 12.08 17.74
N ASN A 108 10.77 13.22 17.28
CA ASN A 108 11.22 13.42 15.91
C ASN A 108 12.60 12.78 15.64
N GLN A 109 13.36 12.41 16.65
CA GLN A 109 14.66 11.76 16.47
C GLN A 109 14.55 10.42 15.76
N ILE A 110 13.39 9.76 15.83
CA ILE A 110 13.14 8.51 15.09
C ILE A 110 13.27 8.70 13.56
N PHE A 111 13.16 9.90 13.03
CA PHE A 111 13.34 10.18 11.61
C PHE A 111 14.77 10.61 11.24
N SER A 112 15.65 10.79 12.21
CA SER A 112 17.06 11.14 11.98
C SER A 112 18.03 10.03 12.40
N SER A 113 17.59 9.06 13.21
CA SER A 113 18.38 7.91 13.61
C SER A 113 17.52 6.64 13.68
N TRP A 114 18.16 5.48 13.46
CA TRP A 114 17.44 4.21 13.51
C TRP A 114 16.94 3.87 14.90
N SER A 115 15.67 3.58 15.01
CA SER A 115 15.02 3.10 16.24
C SER A 115 14.30 1.79 15.96
N TRP A 116 14.71 0.72 16.61
CA TRP A 116 14.09 -0.60 16.48
C TRP A 116 12.62 -0.61 16.92
N LYS A 117 12.28 0.17 17.95
CA LYS A 117 10.89 0.33 18.38
C LYS A 117 10.04 0.98 17.29
N ALA A 118 10.52 2.07 16.70
CA ALA A 118 9.83 2.77 15.64
C ALA A 118 9.71 1.87 14.39
N PHE A 119 10.80 1.21 14.00
CA PHE A 119 10.79 0.25 12.90
C PHE A 119 9.77 -0.88 13.12
N GLY A 120 9.73 -1.46 14.33
CA GLY A 120 8.77 -2.51 14.67
C GLY A 120 7.31 -2.05 14.49
N VAL A 121 6.98 -0.83 14.92
CA VAL A 121 5.63 -0.25 14.71
C VAL A 121 5.32 -0.14 13.21
N PHE A 122 6.24 0.41 12.42
CA PHE A 122 6.06 0.58 10.98
C PHE A 122 5.93 -0.77 10.26
N TYR A 123 6.79 -1.70 10.60
CA TYR A 123 6.80 -3.04 10.01
C TYR A 123 5.48 -3.79 10.27
N ILE A 124 5.03 -3.79 11.54
CA ILE A 124 3.75 -4.41 11.91
C ILE A 124 2.58 -3.74 11.18
N TRP A 125 2.58 -2.41 11.09
CA TRP A 125 1.58 -1.68 10.33
C TRP A 125 1.53 -2.13 8.88
N CYS A 126 2.69 -2.19 8.20
CA CYS A 126 2.77 -2.59 6.78
C CYS A 126 2.26 -4.01 6.56
N ILE A 127 2.61 -4.96 7.42
CA ILE A 127 2.15 -6.35 7.31
C ILE A 127 0.66 -6.47 7.62
N CYS A 128 0.20 -5.90 8.75
CA CYS A 128 -1.19 -6.05 9.17
C CYS A 128 -2.18 -5.41 8.20
N GLN A 129 -1.86 -4.21 7.68
CA GLN A 129 -2.73 -3.56 6.69
C GLN A 129 -2.82 -4.39 5.41
N ASN A 130 -1.72 -4.99 4.94
CA ASN A 130 -1.73 -5.80 3.74
C ASN A 130 -2.53 -7.10 3.91
N ILE A 131 -2.36 -7.79 5.04
CA ILE A 131 -3.19 -8.96 5.39
C ILE A 131 -4.67 -8.58 5.41
N PHE A 132 -5.02 -7.43 6.00
CA PHE A 132 -6.40 -6.93 6.02
C PHE A 132 -6.93 -6.68 4.60
N VAL A 133 -6.12 -6.05 3.74
CA VAL A 133 -6.49 -5.79 2.33
C VAL A 133 -6.76 -7.09 1.59
N GLU A 134 -5.90 -8.10 1.74
CA GLU A 134 -6.08 -9.39 1.06
C GLU A 134 -7.31 -10.15 1.55
N LEU A 135 -7.48 -10.27 2.87
CA LEU A 135 -8.57 -11.04 3.44
C LEU A 135 -9.95 -10.46 3.17
N PHE A 136 -10.05 -9.14 3.11
CA PHE A 136 -11.34 -8.46 2.99
C PHE A 136 -11.51 -7.75 1.65
N LEU A 137 -10.63 -6.82 1.30
CA LEU A 137 -10.86 -5.97 0.13
C LEU A 137 -10.63 -6.70 -1.19
N TYR A 138 -9.66 -7.60 -1.28
CA TYR A 138 -9.42 -8.35 -2.50
C TYR A 138 -10.49 -9.42 -2.71
N HIS A 139 -10.95 -10.04 -1.63
CA HIS A 139 -12.06 -10.98 -1.70
C HIS A 139 -13.35 -10.29 -2.13
N ASP A 140 -13.65 -9.12 -1.57
CA ASP A 140 -14.86 -8.34 -1.92
C ASP A 140 -14.88 -7.82 -3.36
N GLN A 141 -13.74 -7.82 -4.03
CA GLN A 141 -13.64 -7.37 -5.43
C GLN A 141 -13.99 -8.45 -6.45
N LEU A 142 -13.98 -9.73 -6.05
CA LEU A 142 -14.06 -10.85 -6.97
C LEU A 142 -15.36 -10.87 -7.77
N ALA A 143 -15.24 -11.16 -9.07
CA ALA A 143 -16.35 -11.58 -9.89
C ALA A 143 -16.73 -13.03 -9.58
N ASP A 144 -17.94 -13.42 -9.94
CA ASP A 144 -18.43 -14.77 -9.72
C ASP A 144 -17.50 -15.82 -10.34
N GLY A 145 -17.16 -16.84 -9.55
CA GLY A 145 -16.30 -17.92 -9.96
C GLY A 145 -14.82 -17.61 -10.08
N LYS A 146 -14.36 -16.41 -9.68
CA LYS A 146 -12.95 -16.04 -9.62
C LYS A 146 -12.39 -16.26 -8.21
N LEU A 147 -11.12 -16.69 -8.14
CA LEU A 147 -10.45 -17.00 -6.87
C LEU A 147 -9.52 -15.88 -6.41
N LEU A 148 -8.93 -15.13 -7.36
CA LEU A 148 -7.95 -14.09 -7.07
C LEU A 148 -8.24 -12.84 -7.91
N SER A 149 -8.43 -11.71 -7.25
CA SER A 149 -8.49 -10.41 -7.95
C SER A 149 -7.11 -9.95 -8.41
N TRP A 150 -6.06 -10.39 -7.70
CA TRP A 150 -4.65 -10.10 -8.01
C TRP A 150 -3.81 -11.34 -7.78
N ALA A 151 -2.78 -11.48 -8.45
CA ALA A 151 -1.65 -12.35 -8.17
C ALA A 151 -0.78 -12.42 -9.44
N PRO A 152 0.12 -11.47 -9.63
CA PRO A 152 0.85 -11.29 -10.89
C PRO A 152 1.64 -12.52 -11.32
N LEU A 153 2.06 -13.34 -10.36
CA LEU A 153 2.78 -14.58 -10.65
C LEU A 153 1.91 -15.85 -10.50
N ALA A 154 0.59 -15.71 -10.35
CA ALA A 154 -0.30 -16.87 -10.28
C ALA A 154 -0.19 -17.78 -11.52
N PRO A 155 0.00 -17.29 -12.76
CA PRO A 155 0.26 -18.14 -13.91
C PRO A 155 1.48 -19.07 -13.77
N LEU A 156 2.45 -18.72 -12.92
CA LEU A 156 3.61 -19.53 -12.62
C LEU A 156 3.35 -20.60 -11.53
N GLY A 157 2.12 -20.66 -11.05
CA GLY A 157 1.60 -21.67 -10.15
C GLY A 157 1.85 -21.40 -8.66
N SER A 158 1.28 -22.26 -7.84
CA SER A 158 1.31 -22.19 -6.38
C SER A 158 2.71 -22.32 -5.76
N TYR A 159 3.66 -22.86 -6.51
CA TYR A 159 5.06 -22.95 -6.05
C TYR A 159 5.70 -21.55 -5.84
N LEU A 160 5.45 -20.61 -6.75
CA LEU A 160 6.01 -19.25 -6.67
C LEU A 160 5.10 -18.29 -5.91
N ASN A 161 3.81 -18.58 -5.82
CA ASN A 161 2.84 -17.78 -5.07
C ASN A 161 1.97 -18.69 -4.19
N PRO A 162 2.54 -19.34 -3.16
CA PRO A 162 1.76 -20.17 -2.27
C PRO A 162 0.79 -19.34 -1.43
N GLU A 163 -0.36 -19.88 -1.16
CA GLU A 163 -1.24 -19.42 -0.11
C GLU A 163 -0.58 -19.65 1.25
N LEU A 164 -0.46 -18.61 2.06
CA LEU A 164 0.10 -18.71 3.40
C LEU A 164 -0.95 -19.20 4.41
N PHE A 165 -2.15 -18.65 4.31
CA PHE A 165 -3.33 -19.07 5.05
C PHE A 165 -4.59 -18.46 4.43
N SER A 166 -5.76 -19.01 4.78
CA SER A 166 -7.05 -18.45 4.42
C SER A 166 -7.91 -18.22 5.67
N PHE A 167 -8.79 -17.22 5.57
CA PHE A 167 -9.74 -16.90 6.62
C PHE A 167 -11.03 -16.36 5.99
N ASN A 168 -12.15 -16.96 6.36
CA ASN A 168 -13.49 -16.51 5.96
C ASN A 168 -13.67 -16.34 4.43
N GLY A 169 -13.03 -17.21 3.64
CA GLY A 169 -13.08 -17.18 2.18
C GLY A 169 -12.03 -16.32 1.49
N GLY A 170 -11.35 -15.44 2.22
CA GLY A 170 -10.20 -14.68 1.72
C GLY A 170 -8.89 -15.43 1.91
N SER A 171 -7.95 -15.28 1.00
CA SER A 171 -6.62 -15.91 1.02
C SER A 171 -5.52 -14.89 1.11
N VAL A 172 -4.50 -15.18 1.90
CA VAL A 172 -3.27 -14.39 2.00
C VAL A 172 -2.18 -15.09 1.21
N MET A 173 -1.66 -14.39 0.20
CA MET A 173 -0.68 -14.93 -0.74
C MET A 173 0.73 -14.43 -0.41
N LEU A 174 1.76 -15.28 -0.64
CA LEU A 174 3.14 -14.90 -0.36
C LEU A 174 3.59 -13.65 -1.14
N GLN A 175 3.26 -13.56 -2.42
CA GLN A 175 3.76 -12.48 -3.29
C GLN A 175 3.32 -11.09 -2.86
N THR A 176 2.09 -10.96 -2.39
CA THR A 176 1.57 -9.68 -1.91
C THR A 176 2.23 -9.24 -0.62
N GLN A 177 2.78 -10.19 0.17
CA GLN A 177 3.51 -9.90 1.40
C GLN A 177 4.97 -9.47 1.16
N ILE A 178 5.60 -9.95 0.09
CA ILE A 178 7.04 -9.73 -0.15
C ILE A 178 7.42 -8.24 -0.13
N PRO A 179 6.73 -7.33 -0.82
CA PRO A 179 7.04 -5.91 -0.75
C PRO A 179 7.02 -5.38 0.70
N TRP A 180 6.02 -5.76 1.48
CA TRP A 180 5.83 -5.27 2.84
C TRP A 180 6.73 -5.95 3.89
N ILE A 181 7.38 -7.05 3.54
CA ILE A 181 8.45 -7.66 4.33
C ILE A 181 9.77 -6.90 4.12
N ILE A 182 10.06 -6.48 2.89
CA ILE A 182 11.38 -5.94 2.53
C ILE A 182 11.40 -4.41 2.61
N LEU A 183 10.40 -3.75 2.02
CA LEU A 183 10.43 -2.31 1.81
C LEU A 183 10.34 -1.43 3.06
N PRO A 184 9.68 -1.82 4.16
CA PRO A 184 9.66 -0.99 5.35
C PRO A 184 11.05 -0.60 5.86
N ALA A 185 12.01 -1.54 5.80
CA ALA A 185 13.39 -1.24 6.19
C ALA A 185 14.05 -0.25 5.23
N VAL A 186 13.84 -0.43 3.92
CA VAL A 186 14.40 0.44 2.88
C VAL A 186 13.80 1.84 2.96
N ILE A 187 12.48 1.93 3.11
CA ILE A 187 11.76 3.21 3.22
C ILE A 187 12.20 3.95 4.48
N TYR A 188 12.29 3.27 5.63
CA TYR A 188 12.70 3.90 6.87
C TYR A 188 14.16 4.40 6.81
N ALA A 189 15.07 3.62 6.23
CA ALA A 189 16.44 4.05 6.00
C ALA A 189 16.51 5.27 5.05
N ALA A 190 15.69 5.31 4.01
CA ALA A 190 15.60 6.45 3.11
C ALA A 190 15.11 7.72 3.82
N VAL A 191 14.11 7.60 4.71
CA VAL A 191 13.64 8.73 5.52
C VAL A 191 14.75 9.31 6.38
N ILE A 192 15.50 8.46 7.10
CA ILE A 192 16.62 8.89 7.93
C ILE A 192 17.67 9.62 7.09
N LYS A 193 18.01 9.07 5.92
CA LYS A 193 18.97 9.71 4.99
C LYS A 193 18.49 11.07 4.50
N TYR A 194 17.23 11.17 4.07
CA TYR A 194 16.67 12.44 3.58
C TYR A 194 16.50 13.48 4.69
N SER A 195 16.04 13.08 5.87
CA SER A 195 15.93 13.98 7.03
C SER A 195 17.29 14.58 7.39
N ASN A 196 18.33 13.76 7.49
CA ASN A 196 19.69 14.23 7.82
C ASN A 196 20.27 15.12 6.74
N SER A 197 20.01 14.85 5.45
CA SER A 197 20.51 15.70 4.36
C SER A 197 19.91 17.11 4.35
N GLN A 198 18.70 17.27 4.89
CA GLN A 198 18.06 18.59 5.03
C GLN A 198 18.62 19.39 6.22
N LEU A 199 18.98 18.72 7.31
CA LEU A 199 19.61 19.36 8.47
C LEU A 199 20.96 19.99 8.09
N ILE A 200 21.77 19.31 7.28
CA ILE A 200 23.08 19.82 6.81
C ILE A 200 22.94 21.06 5.90
N LYS A 201 21.85 21.18 5.14
CA LYS A 201 21.62 22.32 4.26
C LYS A 201 21.06 23.55 4.97
N SER A 202 20.58 23.41 6.19
CA SER A 202 20.01 24.48 7.01
C SER A 202 21.01 25.10 8.00
N THR A 203 22.18 24.49 8.16
CA THR A 203 23.35 25.02 8.87
C THR A 203 24.32 25.72 7.93
#